data_6eadaafffbd787775a71414e50cdd89f
#
_entry.id   6eadaafffbd787775a71414e50cdd89f
#
_cell.length_a   1.000
_cell.length_b   1.000
_cell.length_c   1.000
_cell.angle_alpha   90.00
_cell.angle_beta   90.00
_cell.angle_gamma   90.00
#
_symmetry.space_group_name_H-M   'P 1'
#
loop_
_entity.id
_entity.type
_entity.pdbx_description
1 polymer ?
#
loop_
_entity_poly.entity_id
_entity_poly.type
_entity_poly.pdbx_seq_one_letter_code
_entity_poly.pdbx_strand_id
1 'polypeptide(L)'
;MEDFDNNQDIDVREIETNARSFDDVKELASENKFDEAIELVKKKFTLTGDMICHFEFAKLYIKKHNYDEAVKHLLFLTDGKVVKPYHVYYKLCICYFNLKKYSESFDCGVKAYEYDERQEKKEDYIYYMVVSSANNSKRFQEGLSFIKKYPCYEKHNTINQILNLYHELKMNDMALETIKNKDFVAENDYDKTIIAAIYYETGQVDKALNILNSMDRLNNSALLLKGKIEYRHSNYAESENIYDLLVKKRYRTNETVYWLIKSQIRLGKIEEAKSNLKFMSSNLSKAKVLKATLYIYSNELDKAESILEKLSEKDEKYRIVSLIYLASIDIRKGKYSDALNILGFVFFNYKNELDKYTLTNMTLLITIAKNKIGLETQKASYMSGQIIDYSADTTLERVNASSEKYNFFHGLDLEATFYKLQELIANEYPKICACSNVCDTYLVDFPSAGILNDKILDKMQVVTIIGTKDIISFYPVSELSYKKSFDNESTEPADNVKKLTQTGKI
;
A
#
# COMPACT_ATOMS: atom_id res chain seq x y z
N MET A 1 47.52 -25.99 71.93
CA MET A 1 47.32 -26.53 70.56
C MET A 1 45.79 -26.67 70.40
N GLU A 2 45.06 -25.63 70.60
CA GLU A 2 43.62 -25.47 70.49
C GLU A 2 43.40 -23.98 70.40
N ASP A 3 43.17 -23.47 69.19
CA ASP A 3 42.57 -22.12 68.93
C ASP A 3 42.81 -21.58 67.51
N PHE A 4 43.08 -22.52 66.54
CA PHE A 4 43.31 -22.09 65.19
C PHE A 4 42.19 -22.50 64.17
N ASP A 5 41.18 -23.30 64.58
CA ASP A 5 40.20 -23.83 63.63
C ASP A 5 38.87 -23.05 63.59
N ASN A 6 38.58 -22.20 64.58
CA ASN A 6 37.29 -21.51 64.63
C ASN A 6 37.22 -20.17 63.85
N ASN A 7 38.35 -19.55 63.52
CA ASN A 7 38.37 -18.30 62.77
C ASN A 7 38.34 -18.51 61.24
N GLN A 8 38.74 -19.70 60.72
CA GLN A 8 38.71 -20.00 59.31
C GLN A 8 37.27 -20.36 58.82
N ASP A 9 36.48 -21.05 59.67
CA ASP A 9 35.08 -21.43 59.34
C ASP A 9 34.11 -20.24 59.29
N ILE A 10 34.36 -19.22 60.10
CA ILE A 10 33.52 -17.98 60.10
C ILE A 10 33.86 -17.16 58.87
N ASP A 11 35.10 -17.05 58.47
CA ASP A 11 35.54 -16.26 57.34
C ASP A 11 35.10 -16.92 55.99
N VAL A 12 35.11 -18.26 55.89
CA VAL A 12 34.62 -18.99 54.73
C VAL A 12 33.11 -18.89 54.58
N ARG A 13 32.34 -18.99 55.67
CA ARG A 13 30.88 -18.83 55.66
C ARG A 13 30.47 -17.40 55.35
N GLU A 14 31.20 -16.40 55.84
CA GLU A 14 30.96 -14.99 55.53
C GLU A 14 31.32 -14.67 54.10
N ILE A 15 32.40 -15.21 53.57
CA ILE A 15 32.79 -15.12 52.16
C ILE A 15 31.76 -15.81 51.24
N GLU A 16 31.29 -17.03 51.62
CA GLU A 16 30.23 -17.72 50.83
C GLU A 16 28.88 -16.96 50.87
N THR A 17 28.50 -16.38 51.99
CA THR A 17 27.25 -15.60 52.14
C THR A 17 27.35 -14.30 51.34
N ASN A 18 28.48 -13.59 51.41
CA ASN A 18 28.74 -12.40 50.63
C ASN A 18 28.90 -12.72 49.13
N ALA A 19 29.44 -13.89 48.76
CA ALA A 19 29.52 -14.32 47.39
C ALA A 19 28.12 -14.57 46.76
N ARG A 20 27.12 -14.91 47.54
CA ARG A 20 25.74 -15.14 47.06
C ARG A 20 24.90 -13.86 47.06
N SER A 21 25.28 -12.81 47.76
CA SER A 21 24.64 -11.49 47.68
C SER A 21 25.15 -10.72 46.46
N PHE A 22 24.28 -9.96 45.80
CA PHE A 22 24.61 -9.06 44.71
C PHE A 22 24.40 -7.57 45.04
N ASP A 23 24.37 -7.20 46.30
CA ASP A 23 24.13 -5.81 46.67
C ASP A 23 25.32 -4.91 46.34
N ASP A 24 26.54 -5.38 46.50
CA ASP A 24 27.79 -4.76 46.03
C ASP A 24 27.80 -4.56 44.51
N VAL A 25 27.30 -5.54 43.76
CA VAL A 25 27.17 -5.45 42.29
C VAL A 25 26.14 -4.38 41.88
N LYS A 26 25.02 -4.29 42.62
CA LYS A 26 23.99 -3.27 42.43
C LYS A 26 24.51 -1.86 42.72
N GLU A 27 25.31 -1.71 43.76
CA GLU A 27 25.95 -0.46 44.13
C GLU A 27 26.88 0.03 43.00
N LEU A 28 27.83 -0.79 42.57
CA LEU A 28 28.69 -0.47 41.41
C LEU A 28 27.90 -0.14 40.16
N ALA A 29 26.81 -0.88 39.91
CA ALA A 29 25.96 -0.62 38.77
C ALA A 29 25.16 0.68 38.85
N SER A 30 24.84 1.15 40.10
CA SER A 30 24.21 2.44 40.31
C SER A 30 25.16 3.62 40.07
N GLU A 31 26.45 3.41 40.33
CA GLU A 31 27.52 4.35 40.02
C GLU A 31 28.01 4.32 38.57
N ASN A 32 27.35 3.55 37.68
CA ASN A 32 27.75 3.32 36.31
C ASN A 32 29.12 2.62 36.10
N LYS A 33 29.65 1.99 37.14
CA LYS A 33 30.90 1.22 37.12
C LYS A 33 30.66 -0.21 36.63
N PHE A 34 30.11 -0.33 35.41
CA PHE A 34 29.65 -1.62 34.86
C PHE A 34 30.76 -2.65 34.67
N ASP A 35 31.99 -2.23 34.31
CA ASP A 35 33.11 -3.15 34.10
C ASP A 35 33.57 -3.75 35.41
N GLU A 36 33.65 -2.95 36.47
CA GLU A 36 33.97 -3.41 37.83
C GLU A 36 32.91 -4.39 38.37
N ALA A 37 31.62 -4.03 38.15
CA ALA A 37 30.51 -4.89 38.50
C ALA A 37 30.54 -6.25 37.77
N ILE A 38 30.87 -6.25 36.45
CA ILE A 38 31.05 -7.49 35.66
C ILE A 38 32.18 -8.35 36.22
N GLU A 39 33.34 -7.77 36.52
CA GLU A 39 34.46 -8.52 37.09
C GLU A 39 34.13 -9.07 38.49
N LEU A 40 33.33 -8.33 39.26
CA LEU A 40 32.85 -8.81 40.57
C LEU A 40 31.90 -10.01 40.39
N VAL A 41 30.92 -9.95 39.46
CA VAL A 41 30.06 -11.10 39.17
C VAL A 41 30.88 -12.30 38.68
N LYS A 42 31.92 -12.08 37.87
CA LYS A 42 32.82 -13.14 37.40
C LYS A 42 33.55 -13.83 38.55
N LYS A 43 34.09 -13.06 39.52
CA LYS A 43 34.69 -13.60 40.73
C LYS A 43 33.68 -14.43 41.52
N LYS A 44 32.45 -13.88 41.77
CA LYS A 44 31.39 -14.61 42.44
C LYS A 44 31.04 -15.93 41.73
N PHE A 45 30.90 -15.92 40.42
CA PHE A 45 30.63 -17.11 39.62
C PHE A 45 31.76 -18.17 39.73
N THR A 46 33.02 -17.72 39.70
CA THR A 46 34.18 -18.62 39.86
C THR A 46 34.20 -19.29 41.24
N LEU A 47 33.73 -18.57 42.27
CA LEU A 47 33.70 -19.09 43.65
C LEU A 47 32.51 -20.02 43.92
N THR A 48 31.36 -19.72 43.38
CA THR A 48 30.08 -20.38 43.73
C THR A 48 29.57 -21.35 42.65
N GLY A 49 29.94 -21.14 41.40
CA GLY A 49 29.30 -21.82 40.26
C GLY A 49 27.82 -21.51 40.09
N ASP A 50 27.31 -20.50 40.78
CA ASP A 50 25.85 -20.22 40.84
C ASP A 50 25.37 -19.65 39.48
N MET A 51 24.44 -20.35 38.84
CA MET A 51 23.89 -20.00 37.54
C MET A 51 23.12 -18.67 37.57
N ILE A 52 22.72 -18.16 38.77
CA ILE A 52 22.09 -16.83 38.88
C ILE A 52 23.03 -15.73 38.41
N CYS A 53 24.35 -15.93 38.47
CA CYS A 53 25.34 -14.99 37.97
C CYS A 53 25.13 -14.68 36.48
N HIS A 54 24.64 -15.61 35.67
CA HIS A 54 24.29 -15.36 34.28
C HIS A 54 23.17 -14.30 34.14
N PHE A 55 22.24 -14.29 35.07
CA PHE A 55 21.19 -13.26 35.06
C PHE A 55 21.75 -11.87 35.46
N GLU A 56 22.66 -11.81 36.41
CA GLU A 56 23.34 -10.58 36.78
C GLU A 56 24.25 -10.06 35.65
N PHE A 57 25.03 -10.93 35.01
CA PHE A 57 25.77 -10.57 33.79
C PHE A 57 24.86 -9.94 32.74
N ALA A 58 23.75 -10.60 32.44
CA ALA A 58 22.81 -10.10 31.45
C ALA A 58 22.26 -8.72 31.79
N LYS A 59 21.91 -8.47 33.07
CA LYS A 59 21.46 -7.15 33.53
C LYS A 59 22.52 -6.06 33.31
N LEU A 60 23.78 -6.37 33.63
CA LEU A 60 24.90 -5.43 33.45
C LEU A 60 25.19 -5.16 31.98
N TYR A 61 25.20 -6.20 31.13
CA TYR A 61 25.41 -6.06 29.71
C TYR A 61 24.25 -5.27 29.03
N ILE A 62 22.99 -5.44 29.46
CA ILE A 62 21.87 -4.63 29.01
C ILE A 62 22.09 -3.15 29.36
N LYS A 63 22.54 -2.85 30.58
CA LYS A 63 22.87 -1.48 31.00
C LYS A 63 24.02 -0.87 30.19
N LYS A 64 24.99 -1.68 29.78
CA LYS A 64 26.08 -1.29 28.87
C LYS A 64 25.70 -1.23 27.41
N HIS A 65 24.45 -1.52 27.06
CA HIS A 65 23.98 -1.66 25.69
C HIS A 65 24.69 -2.75 24.87
N ASN A 66 25.35 -3.71 25.54
CA ASN A 66 25.95 -4.89 24.89
C ASN A 66 24.94 -6.04 24.87
N TYR A 67 23.97 -5.94 23.99
CA TYR A 67 22.84 -6.86 23.94
C TYR A 67 23.22 -8.26 23.47
N ASP A 68 24.24 -8.42 22.61
CA ASP A 68 24.70 -9.73 22.15
C ASP A 68 25.28 -10.57 23.29
N GLU A 69 26.09 -9.98 24.16
CA GLU A 69 26.59 -10.69 25.33
C GLU A 69 25.47 -11.00 26.33
N ALA A 70 24.54 -10.05 26.53
CA ALA A 70 23.38 -10.27 27.39
C ALA A 70 22.55 -11.49 26.93
N VAL A 71 22.32 -11.62 25.63
CA VAL A 71 21.58 -12.76 25.03
C VAL A 71 22.28 -14.08 25.34
N LYS A 72 23.61 -14.15 25.19
CA LYS A 72 24.36 -15.38 25.49
C LYS A 72 24.10 -15.86 26.91
N HIS A 73 24.20 -14.96 27.88
CA HIS A 73 23.96 -15.28 29.28
C HIS A 73 22.49 -15.65 29.57
N LEU A 74 21.52 -14.97 28.98
CA LEU A 74 20.09 -15.27 29.18
C LEU A 74 19.68 -16.63 28.62
N LEU A 75 20.29 -17.07 27.52
CA LEU A 75 19.98 -18.37 26.91
C LEU A 75 20.28 -19.56 27.83
N PHE A 76 21.25 -19.44 28.74
CA PHE A 76 21.54 -20.47 29.75
C PHE A 76 20.42 -20.63 30.80
N LEU A 77 19.51 -19.66 30.89
CA LEU A 77 18.49 -19.59 31.95
C LEU A 77 17.06 -19.89 31.44
N THR A 78 16.93 -20.26 30.17
CA THR A 78 15.62 -20.45 29.54
C THR A 78 14.84 -21.66 30.04
N ASP A 79 15.50 -22.60 30.75
CA ASP A 79 14.88 -23.79 31.36
C ASP A 79 14.02 -23.48 32.62
N GLY A 80 14.12 -22.25 33.13
CA GLY A 80 13.32 -21.77 34.27
C GLY A 80 13.72 -22.31 35.65
N LYS A 81 14.82 -23.08 35.77
CA LYS A 81 15.22 -23.69 37.03
C LYS A 81 15.79 -22.70 38.04
N VAL A 82 16.47 -21.66 37.55
CA VAL A 82 17.18 -20.67 38.38
C VAL A 82 16.42 -19.34 38.44
N VAL A 83 15.91 -18.89 37.32
CA VAL A 83 15.15 -17.64 37.21
C VAL A 83 13.79 -17.94 36.55
N LYS A 84 12.70 -17.34 37.08
CA LYS A 84 11.38 -17.51 36.48
C LYS A 84 11.40 -17.16 34.99
N PRO A 85 10.84 -18.01 34.10
CA PRO A 85 10.86 -17.82 32.67
C PRO A 85 10.40 -16.42 32.20
N TYR A 86 9.39 -15.86 32.85
CA TYR A 86 8.92 -14.49 32.59
C TYR A 86 10.09 -13.48 32.58
N HIS A 87 10.94 -13.45 33.60
CA HIS A 87 12.04 -12.48 33.68
C HIS A 87 13.11 -12.70 32.63
N VAL A 88 13.38 -13.95 32.27
CA VAL A 88 14.37 -14.30 31.25
C VAL A 88 13.86 -13.87 29.86
N TYR A 89 12.65 -14.29 29.48
CA TYR A 89 12.06 -13.94 28.20
C TYR A 89 11.77 -12.44 28.05
N TYR A 90 11.39 -11.75 29.17
CA TYR A 90 11.26 -10.31 29.22
C TYR A 90 12.56 -9.60 28.80
N LYS A 91 13.72 -10.03 29.34
CA LYS A 91 15.02 -9.44 29.01
C LYS A 91 15.52 -9.86 27.62
N LEU A 92 15.26 -11.09 27.21
CA LEU A 92 15.55 -11.53 25.83
C LEU A 92 14.80 -10.68 24.80
N CYS A 93 13.52 -10.40 25.04
CA CYS A 93 12.73 -9.52 24.18
C CYS A 93 13.38 -8.13 24.04
N ILE A 94 13.81 -7.52 25.16
CA ILE A 94 14.50 -6.21 25.13
C ILE A 94 15.81 -6.31 24.33
N CYS A 95 16.61 -7.34 24.56
CA CYS A 95 17.89 -7.50 23.85
C CYS A 95 17.68 -7.66 22.34
N TYR A 96 16.80 -8.56 21.92
CA TYR A 96 16.53 -8.81 20.51
C TYR A 96 15.90 -7.60 19.83
N PHE A 97 15.03 -6.85 20.53
CA PHE A 97 14.47 -5.61 20.00
C PHE A 97 15.54 -4.58 19.66
N ASN A 98 16.47 -4.36 20.61
CA ASN A 98 17.58 -3.41 20.41
C ASN A 98 18.58 -3.88 19.33
N LEU A 99 18.76 -5.19 19.20
CA LEU A 99 19.56 -5.80 18.11
C LEU A 99 18.83 -5.77 16.76
N LYS A 100 17.61 -5.27 16.70
CA LYS A 100 16.73 -5.28 15.51
C LYS A 100 16.41 -6.69 15.00
N LYS A 101 16.56 -7.70 15.84
CA LYS A 101 16.14 -9.08 15.62
C LYS A 101 14.67 -9.21 16.01
N TYR A 102 13.80 -8.60 15.20
CA TYR A 102 12.39 -8.39 15.57
C TYR A 102 11.58 -9.68 15.65
N SER A 103 11.90 -10.70 14.85
CA SER A 103 11.21 -11.98 14.91
C SER A 103 11.46 -12.68 16.25
N GLU A 104 12.70 -12.74 16.69
CA GLU A 104 13.11 -13.32 17.97
C GLU A 104 12.59 -12.48 19.15
N SER A 105 12.57 -11.16 19.00
CA SER A 105 11.97 -10.25 19.99
C SER A 105 10.49 -10.53 20.18
N PHE A 106 9.74 -10.70 19.09
CA PHE A 106 8.33 -11.05 19.13
C PHE A 106 8.09 -12.37 19.87
N ASP A 107 8.82 -13.43 19.50
CA ASP A 107 8.67 -14.75 20.12
C ASP A 107 8.98 -14.72 21.62
N CYS A 108 10.07 -14.04 22.00
CA CYS A 108 10.41 -13.88 23.42
C CYS A 108 9.38 -13.04 24.18
N GLY A 109 8.86 -11.98 23.58
CA GLY A 109 7.83 -11.15 24.20
C GLY A 109 6.52 -11.89 24.42
N VAL A 110 6.06 -12.68 23.45
CA VAL A 110 4.87 -13.54 23.57
C VAL A 110 5.08 -14.56 24.69
N LYS A 111 6.23 -15.23 24.75
CA LYS A 111 6.56 -16.17 25.84
C LYS A 111 6.59 -15.47 27.20
N ALA A 112 7.13 -14.25 27.30
CA ALA A 112 7.08 -13.49 28.54
C ALA A 112 5.64 -13.30 29.02
N TYR A 113 4.72 -12.94 28.11
CA TYR A 113 3.29 -12.81 28.44
C TYR A 113 2.63 -14.15 28.79
N GLU A 114 3.04 -15.28 28.21
CA GLU A 114 2.51 -16.60 28.54
C GLU A 114 2.95 -17.08 29.91
N TYR A 115 4.19 -16.78 30.31
CA TYR A 115 4.72 -17.11 31.64
C TYR A 115 4.39 -16.07 32.73
N ASP A 116 3.67 -14.98 32.36
CA ASP A 116 3.27 -13.97 33.33
C ASP A 116 2.17 -14.49 34.24
N GLU A 117 2.48 -14.61 35.52
CA GLU A 117 1.58 -15.12 36.57
C GLU A 117 0.58 -14.05 37.10
N ARG A 118 0.67 -12.82 36.61
CA ARG A 118 -0.26 -11.76 37.04
C ARG A 118 -1.69 -12.10 36.63
N GLN A 119 -2.64 -11.90 37.55
CA GLN A 119 -4.07 -12.17 37.23
C GLN A 119 -4.60 -11.20 36.18
N GLU A 120 -4.25 -9.92 36.32
CA GLU A 120 -4.53 -8.90 35.32
C GLU A 120 -3.24 -8.53 34.60
N LYS A 121 -3.19 -8.80 33.30
CA LYS A 121 -2.09 -8.37 32.45
C LYS A 121 -2.34 -6.93 32.03
N LYS A 122 -1.43 -6.03 32.44
CA LYS A 122 -1.48 -4.61 32.11
C LYS A 122 -0.48 -4.31 31.02
N GLU A 123 -0.75 -3.23 30.29
CA GLU A 123 0.20 -2.73 29.32
C GLU A 123 1.50 -2.32 30.02
N ASP A 124 2.60 -2.90 29.58
CA ASP A 124 3.96 -2.57 29.96
C ASP A 124 4.82 -2.29 28.71
N TYR A 125 6.11 -2.00 28.95
CA TYR A 125 7.03 -1.71 27.87
C TYR A 125 7.19 -2.90 26.90
N ILE A 126 7.04 -4.13 27.39
CA ILE A 126 7.11 -5.33 26.55
C ILE A 126 5.92 -5.41 25.61
N TYR A 127 4.73 -5.00 26.03
CA TYR A 127 3.56 -4.98 25.15
C TYR A 127 3.84 -4.15 23.88
N TYR A 128 4.36 -2.94 24.06
CA TYR A 128 4.81 -2.09 22.95
C TYR A 128 5.83 -2.80 22.07
N MET A 129 6.85 -3.43 22.68
CA MET A 129 7.89 -4.13 21.93
C MET A 129 7.35 -5.30 21.13
N VAL A 130 6.40 -6.08 21.67
CA VAL A 130 5.77 -7.22 20.96
C VAL A 130 5.04 -6.72 19.72
N VAL A 131 4.16 -5.71 19.88
CA VAL A 131 3.40 -5.18 18.74
C VAL A 131 4.31 -4.51 17.71
N SER A 132 5.30 -3.74 18.16
CA SER A 132 6.29 -3.12 17.29
C SER A 132 7.16 -4.16 16.57
N SER A 133 7.53 -5.25 17.25
CA SER A 133 8.28 -6.36 16.65
C SER A 133 7.46 -7.10 15.60
N ALA A 134 6.17 -7.31 15.83
CA ALA A 134 5.25 -7.88 14.84
C ALA A 134 5.19 -7.04 13.57
N ASN A 135 5.10 -5.71 13.70
CA ASN A 135 5.11 -4.78 12.58
C ASN A 135 6.45 -4.85 11.81
N ASN A 136 7.58 -4.75 12.52
CA ASN A 136 8.90 -4.71 11.88
C ASN A 136 9.32 -6.05 11.24
N SER A 137 8.86 -7.18 11.80
CA SER A 137 9.09 -8.53 11.22
C SER A 137 8.01 -8.96 10.21
N LYS A 138 6.99 -8.11 9.97
CA LYS A 138 5.83 -8.37 9.10
C LYS A 138 4.98 -9.58 9.55
N ARG A 139 5.02 -9.92 10.82
CA ARG A 139 4.20 -10.98 11.43
C ARG A 139 2.83 -10.44 11.89
N PHE A 140 2.14 -9.73 10.99
CA PHE A 140 0.93 -8.96 11.31
C PHE A 140 -0.21 -9.82 11.89
N GLN A 141 -0.45 -11.02 11.36
CA GLN A 141 -1.52 -11.90 11.85
C GLN A 141 -1.25 -12.42 13.25
N GLU A 142 0.01 -12.72 13.56
CA GLU A 142 0.43 -13.15 14.88
C GLU A 142 0.36 -11.99 15.88
N GLY A 143 0.76 -10.78 15.46
CA GLY A 143 0.56 -9.55 16.23
C GLY A 143 -0.91 -9.29 16.53
N LEU A 144 -1.81 -9.46 15.56
CA LEU A 144 -3.26 -9.36 15.76
C LEU A 144 -3.77 -10.38 16.77
N SER A 145 -3.29 -11.62 16.70
CA SER A 145 -3.66 -12.68 17.64
C SER A 145 -3.22 -12.34 19.07
N PHE A 146 -2.02 -11.76 19.23
CA PHE A 146 -1.53 -11.28 20.51
C PHE A 146 -2.41 -10.16 21.09
N ILE A 147 -2.76 -9.14 20.28
CA ILE A 147 -3.61 -8.03 20.71
C ILE A 147 -5.00 -8.53 21.14
N LYS A 148 -5.59 -9.47 20.40
CA LYS A 148 -6.88 -10.08 20.72
C LYS A 148 -6.83 -10.89 22.02
N LYS A 149 -5.72 -11.59 22.28
CA LYS A 149 -5.51 -12.36 23.50
C LYS A 149 -5.28 -11.47 24.73
N TYR A 150 -4.66 -10.32 24.54
CA TYR A 150 -4.28 -9.37 25.59
C TYR A 150 -4.72 -7.94 25.23
N PRO A 151 -6.01 -7.59 25.32
CA PRO A 151 -6.54 -6.30 24.88
C PRO A 151 -6.33 -5.18 25.93
N CYS A 152 -5.09 -4.99 26.40
CA CYS A 152 -4.75 -4.09 27.52
C CYS A 152 -3.86 -2.91 27.09
N TYR A 153 -4.18 -2.27 25.96
CA TYR A 153 -3.37 -1.17 25.43
C TYR A 153 -4.08 0.18 25.60
N GLU A 154 -3.35 1.17 26.14
CA GLU A 154 -3.84 2.54 26.33
C GLU A 154 -2.79 3.60 25.99
N LYS A 155 -1.51 3.23 25.99
CA LYS A 155 -0.43 4.18 25.73
C LYS A 155 -0.39 4.59 24.27
N HIS A 156 -0.17 5.88 24.03
CA HIS A 156 -0.14 6.49 22.70
C HIS A 156 0.75 5.73 21.70
N ASN A 157 2.01 5.47 22.08
CA ASN A 157 2.94 4.77 21.20
C ASN A 157 2.48 3.35 20.82
N THR A 158 1.80 2.66 21.73
CA THR A 158 1.26 1.32 21.51
C THR A 158 0.06 1.37 20.58
N ILE A 159 -0.85 2.31 20.80
CA ILE A 159 -2.02 2.53 19.91
C ILE A 159 -1.53 2.79 18.49
N ASN A 160 -0.52 3.62 18.31
CA ASN A 160 0.05 3.90 17.01
C ASN A 160 0.60 2.63 16.32
N GLN A 161 1.30 1.75 17.03
CA GLN A 161 1.75 0.47 16.48
C GLN A 161 0.57 -0.45 16.11
N ILE A 162 -0.52 -0.42 16.88
CA ILE A 162 -1.74 -1.17 16.57
C ILE A 162 -2.44 -0.59 15.34
N LEU A 163 -2.52 0.71 15.21
CA LEU A 163 -3.07 1.36 14.00
C LEU A 163 -2.27 0.98 12.75
N ASN A 164 -0.94 0.96 12.85
CA ASN A 164 -0.10 0.49 11.75
C ASN A 164 -0.37 -0.98 11.40
N LEU A 165 -0.52 -1.84 12.41
CA LEU A 165 -0.85 -3.26 12.20
C LEU A 165 -2.21 -3.45 11.52
N TYR A 166 -3.23 -2.71 11.95
CA TYR A 166 -4.55 -2.73 11.31
C TYR A 166 -4.49 -2.23 9.87
N HIS A 167 -3.72 -1.16 9.62
CA HIS A 167 -3.52 -0.63 8.27
C HIS A 167 -2.86 -1.67 7.34
N GLU A 168 -1.78 -2.34 7.80
CA GLU A 168 -1.11 -3.38 7.01
C GLU A 168 -2.00 -4.60 6.75
N LEU A 169 -2.90 -4.94 7.68
CA LEU A 169 -3.90 -6.00 7.53
C LEU A 169 -5.15 -5.58 6.75
N LYS A 170 -5.23 -4.32 6.28
CA LYS A 170 -6.41 -3.73 5.63
C LYS A 170 -7.68 -3.76 6.50
N MET A 171 -7.50 -3.72 7.82
CA MET A 171 -8.58 -3.68 8.82
C MET A 171 -8.91 -2.23 9.17
N ASN A 172 -9.16 -1.41 8.14
CA ASN A 172 -9.26 0.04 8.28
C ASN A 172 -10.46 0.48 9.14
N ASP A 173 -11.56 -0.30 9.16
CA ASP A 173 -12.71 -0.01 10.03
C ASP A 173 -12.33 -0.14 11.50
N MET A 174 -11.56 -1.16 11.88
CA MET A 174 -11.04 -1.32 13.24
C MET A 174 -10.05 -0.22 13.61
N ALA A 175 -9.24 0.22 12.64
CA ALA A 175 -8.33 1.34 12.85
C ALA A 175 -9.10 2.64 13.13
N LEU A 176 -10.15 2.95 12.34
CA LEU A 176 -11.01 4.13 12.57
C LEU A 176 -11.75 4.06 13.90
N GLU A 177 -12.25 2.89 14.26
CA GLU A 177 -12.90 2.66 15.55
C GLU A 177 -11.91 2.88 16.72
N THR A 178 -10.68 2.39 16.58
CA THR A 178 -9.63 2.60 17.59
C THR A 178 -9.27 4.08 17.73
N ILE A 179 -9.11 4.81 16.63
CA ILE A 179 -8.86 6.26 16.63
C ILE A 179 -9.98 6.97 17.41
N LYS A 180 -11.25 6.64 17.14
CA LYS A 180 -12.41 7.26 17.76
C LYS A 180 -12.54 6.89 19.24
N ASN A 181 -12.46 5.59 19.57
CA ASN A 181 -12.71 5.09 20.94
C ASN A 181 -11.60 5.45 21.92
N LYS A 182 -10.39 5.68 21.43
CA LYS A 182 -9.23 6.10 22.24
C LYS A 182 -8.94 7.59 22.15
N ASP A 183 -9.79 8.37 21.49
CA ASP A 183 -9.59 9.81 21.22
C ASP A 183 -8.16 10.11 20.75
N PHE A 184 -7.66 9.24 19.83
CA PHE A 184 -6.27 9.27 19.40
C PHE A 184 -5.97 10.52 18.58
N VAL A 185 -5.05 11.33 19.09
CA VAL A 185 -4.57 12.56 18.44
C VAL A 185 -3.13 12.37 18.00
N ALA A 186 -2.82 12.68 16.73
CA ALA A 186 -1.46 12.59 16.22
C ALA A 186 -0.53 13.60 16.92
N GLU A 187 0.51 13.11 17.60
CA GLU A 187 1.50 13.93 18.30
C GLU A 187 2.70 14.31 17.41
N ASN A 188 2.99 13.52 16.41
CA ASN A 188 4.16 13.68 15.55
C ASN A 188 3.86 13.33 14.08
N ASP A 189 4.80 13.60 13.19
CA ASP A 189 4.64 13.36 11.75
C ASP A 189 4.50 11.87 11.39
N TYR A 190 5.01 10.94 12.21
CA TYR A 190 4.81 9.51 12.00
C TYR A 190 3.36 9.11 12.24
N ASP A 191 2.77 9.56 13.35
CA ASP A 191 1.34 9.34 13.66
C ASP A 191 0.45 9.93 12.57
N LYS A 192 0.72 11.18 12.17
CA LYS A 192 0.01 11.86 11.09
C LYS A 192 0.05 11.05 9.80
N THR A 193 1.19 10.45 9.46
CA THR A 193 1.34 9.63 8.26
C THR A 193 0.45 8.39 8.30
N ILE A 194 0.39 7.68 9.43
CA ILE A 194 -0.45 6.48 9.60
C ILE A 194 -1.93 6.84 9.53
N ILE A 195 -2.35 7.87 10.25
CA ILE A 195 -3.75 8.31 10.25
C ILE A 195 -4.17 8.78 8.85
N ALA A 196 -3.32 9.54 8.16
CA ALA A 196 -3.59 9.95 6.79
C ALA A 196 -3.73 8.75 5.85
N ALA A 197 -2.90 7.70 6.02
CA ALA A 197 -3.01 6.47 5.24
C ALA A 197 -4.33 5.73 5.50
N ILE A 198 -4.76 5.65 6.77
CA ILE A 198 -6.05 5.04 7.14
C ILE A 198 -7.22 5.83 6.52
N TYR A 199 -7.23 7.16 6.62
CA TYR A 199 -8.27 7.97 6.00
C TYR A 199 -8.28 7.85 4.47
N TYR A 200 -7.11 7.79 3.84
CA TYR A 200 -7.02 7.57 2.40
C TYR A 200 -7.61 6.22 1.97
N GLU A 201 -7.28 5.15 2.67
CA GLU A 201 -7.76 3.78 2.38
C GLU A 201 -9.28 3.63 2.63
N THR A 202 -9.85 4.45 3.51
CA THR A 202 -11.29 4.48 3.80
C THR A 202 -12.08 5.48 2.92
N GLY A 203 -11.44 6.04 1.89
CA GLY A 203 -12.07 6.97 0.96
C GLY A 203 -12.24 8.40 1.50
N GLN A 204 -11.75 8.70 2.70
CA GLN A 204 -11.80 10.05 3.30
C GLN A 204 -10.61 10.90 2.85
N VAL A 205 -10.44 11.04 1.53
CA VAL A 205 -9.23 11.59 0.89
C VAL A 205 -8.94 13.02 1.33
N ASP A 206 -9.95 13.86 1.48
CA ASP A 206 -9.78 15.25 1.93
C ASP A 206 -9.23 15.34 3.36
N LYS A 207 -9.66 14.44 4.26
CA LYS A 207 -9.11 14.39 5.62
C LYS A 207 -7.64 13.95 5.59
N ALA A 208 -7.31 12.96 4.76
CA ALA A 208 -5.93 12.53 4.59
C ALA A 208 -5.04 13.69 4.08
N LEU A 209 -5.51 14.42 3.07
CA LEU A 209 -4.78 15.57 2.51
C LEU A 209 -4.61 16.70 3.53
N ASN A 210 -5.64 17.02 4.30
CA ASN A 210 -5.57 18.05 5.35
C ASN A 210 -4.53 17.68 6.42
N ILE A 211 -4.47 16.42 6.83
CA ILE A 211 -3.45 15.94 7.77
C ILE A 211 -2.04 16.08 7.17
N LEU A 212 -1.83 15.62 5.94
CA LEU A 212 -0.53 15.73 5.27
C LEU A 212 -0.08 17.19 5.10
N ASN A 213 -1.02 18.10 4.79
CA ASN A 213 -0.72 19.53 4.67
C ASN A 213 -0.44 20.21 6.02
N SER A 214 -0.85 19.61 7.14
CA SER A 214 -0.54 20.09 8.50
C SER A 214 0.83 19.65 9.01
N MET A 215 1.59 18.88 8.22
CA MET A 215 2.93 18.40 8.62
C MET A 215 3.99 19.44 8.24
N ASP A 216 4.89 19.73 9.17
CA ASP A 216 6.01 20.65 8.92
C ASP A 216 7.01 20.08 7.90
N ARG A 217 7.24 18.76 7.96
CA ARG A 217 8.12 18.03 7.04
C ARG A 217 7.52 16.69 6.64
N LEU A 218 7.27 16.51 5.36
CA LEU A 218 6.84 15.23 4.83
C LEU A 218 8.01 14.25 4.76
N ASN A 219 7.90 13.13 5.48
CA ASN A 219 8.78 11.99 5.31
C ASN A 219 8.48 11.26 3.97
N ASN A 220 9.31 10.28 3.60
CA ASN A 220 9.14 9.60 2.32
C ASN A 220 7.79 8.87 2.18
N SER A 221 7.25 8.31 3.26
CA SER A 221 5.94 7.64 3.24
C SER A 221 4.79 8.63 3.08
N ALA A 222 4.87 9.78 3.76
CA ALA A 222 3.91 10.86 3.63
C ALA A 222 3.94 11.48 2.22
N LEU A 223 5.13 11.71 1.65
CA LEU A 223 5.27 12.15 0.26
C LEU A 223 4.67 11.13 -0.72
N LEU A 224 4.94 9.85 -0.52
CA LEU A 224 4.39 8.78 -1.36
C LEU A 224 2.86 8.77 -1.31
N LEU A 225 2.28 8.93 -0.13
CA LEU A 225 0.83 9.03 0.05
C LEU A 225 0.27 10.31 -0.58
N LYS A 226 0.91 11.47 -0.36
CA LYS A 226 0.49 12.73 -0.97
C LYS A 226 0.50 12.64 -2.49
N GLY A 227 1.56 12.08 -3.08
CA GLY A 227 1.64 11.86 -4.52
C GLY A 227 0.49 10.99 -5.06
N LYS A 228 0.06 9.95 -4.32
CA LYS A 228 -1.12 9.14 -4.67
C LYS A 228 -2.42 9.95 -4.62
N ILE A 229 -2.58 10.79 -3.61
CA ILE A 229 -3.75 11.66 -3.47
C ILE A 229 -3.80 12.67 -4.62
N GLU A 230 -2.69 13.33 -4.91
CA GLU A 230 -2.61 14.28 -6.03
C GLU A 230 -2.91 13.58 -7.37
N TYR A 231 -2.42 12.35 -7.57
CA TYR A 231 -2.76 11.56 -8.74
C TYR A 231 -4.28 11.29 -8.83
N ARG A 232 -4.93 10.92 -7.72
CA ARG A 232 -6.39 10.71 -7.68
C ARG A 232 -7.18 11.98 -7.97
N HIS A 233 -6.70 13.13 -7.50
CA HIS A 233 -7.29 14.43 -7.80
C HIS A 233 -6.96 14.94 -9.22
N SER A 234 -6.37 14.09 -10.07
CA SER A 234 -5.93 14.43 -11.42
C SER A 234 -4.86 15.54 -11.49
N ASN A 235 -4.23 15.86 -10.37
CA ASN A 235 -3.11 16.81 -10.28
C ASN A 235 -1.81 16.11 -10.67
N TYR A 236 -1.75 15.57 -11.90
CA TYR A 236 -0.65 14.71 -12.36
C TYR A 236 0.70 15.40 -12.39
N ALA A 237 0.74 16.71 -12.62
CA ALA A 237 1.98 17.49 -12.58
C ALA A 237 2.56 17.55 -11.16
N GLU A 238 1.71 17.79 -10.16
CA GLU A 238 2.16 17.80 -8.76
C GLU A 238 2.54 16.38 -8.29
N SER A 239 1.76 15.38 -8.69
CA SER A 239 2.09 13.98 -8.44
C SER A 239 3.46 13.60 -9.03
N GLU A 240 3.74 13.97 -10.28
CA GLU A 240 5.05 13.77 -10.92
C GLU A 240 6.17 14.44 -10.14
N ASN A 241 6.00 15.73 -9.77
CA ASN A 241 6.98 16.49 -9.00
C ASN A 241 7.33 15.81 -7.68
N ILE A 242 6.33 15.31 -6.96
CA ILE A 242 6.52 14.61 -5.68
C ILE A 242 7.31 13.31 -5.89
N TYR A 243 6.96 12.50 -6.89
CA TYR A 243 7.66 11.24 -7.13
C TYR A 243 9.06 11.44 -7.70
N ASP A 244 9.27 12.45 -8.54
CA ASP A 244 10.59 12.84 -9.02
C ASP A 244 11.49 13.31 -7.87
N LEU A 245 10.94 14.09 -6.92
CA LEU A 245 11.63 14.47 -5.69
C LEU A 245 12.05 13.22 -4.87
N LEU A 246 11.18 12.23 -4.72
CA LEU A 246 11.50 10.98 -4.03
C LEU A 246 12.63 10.22 -4.74
N VAL A 247 12.59 10.14 -6.07
CA VAL A 247 13.63 9.51 -6.88
C VAL A 247 14.96 10.26 -6.74
N LYS A 248 14.97 11.60 -6.73
CA LYS A 248 16.15 12.45 -6.50
C LYS A 248 16.71 12.26 -5.08
N LYS A 249 15.86 12.07 -4.08
CA LYS A 249 16.26 11.71 -2.70
C LYS A 249 16.79 10.27 -2.57
N ARG A 250 16.99 9.56 -3.66
CA ARG A 250 17.39 8.13 -3.73
C ARG A 250 16.38 7.15 -3.10
N TYR A 251 15.14 7.58 -2.89
CA TYR A 251 14.04 6.71 -2.46
C TYR A 251 13.35 6.09 -3.68
N ARG A 252 14.10 5.24 -4.40
CA ARG A 252 13.68 4.59 -5.66
C ARG A 252 13.08 3.23 -5.42
N THR A 253 11.98 3.15 -4.68
CA THR A 253 11.21 1.91 -4.55
C THR A 253 10.46 1.61 -5.86
N ASN A 254 10.11 0.34 -6.08
CA ASN A 254 9.26 -0.02 -7.22
C ASN A 254 7.93 0.75 -7.24
N GLU A 255 7.40 1.09 -6.05
CA GLU A 255 6.16 1.85 -5.91
C GLU A 255 6.36 3.31 -6.32
N THR A 256 7.42 3.97 -5.85
CA THR A 256 7.74 5.34 -6.23
C THR A 256 7.87 5.48 -7.74
N VAL A 257 8.65 4.59 -8.37
CA VAL A 257 8.86 4.61 -9.83
C VAL A 257 7.58 4.30 -10.59
N TYR A 258 6.75 3.37 -10.08
CA TYR A 258 5.46 3.04 -10.67
C TYR A 258 4.55 4.27 -10.78
N TRP A 259 4.39 5.01 -9.68
CA TRP A 259 3.53 6.18 -9.67
C TRP A 259 4.11 7.35 -10.47
N LEU A 260 5.46 7.50 -10.50
CA LEU A 260 6.13 8.45 -11.39
C LEU A 260 5.76 8.17 -12.85
N ILE A 261 5.94 6.93 -13.30
CA ILE A 261 5.61 6.51 -14.67
C ILE A 261 4.13 6.73 -14.98
N LYS A 262 3.23 6.37 -14.05
CA LYS A 262 1.80 6.62 -14.22
C LYS A 262 1.47 8.10 -14.40
N SER A 263 2.08 8.97 -13.60
CA SER A 263 1.91 10.43 -13.72
C SER A 263 2.42 10.94 -15.06
N GLN A 264 3.58 10.46 -15.51
CA GLN A 264 4.17 10.82 -16.80
C GLN A 264 3.31 10.36 -17.99
N ILE A 265 2.74 9.16 -17.92
CA ILE A 265 1.79 8.69 -18.94
C ILE A 265 0.59 9.64 -19.03
N ARG A 266 0.02 10.06 -17.88
CA ARG A 266 -1.11 11.01 -17.83
C ARG A 266 -0.76 12.38 -18.41
N LEU A 267 0.49 12.79 -18.28
CA LEU A 267 1.01 14.03 -18.85
C LEU A 267 1.46 13.93 -20.31
N GLY A 268 1.34 12.73 -20.93
CA GLY A 268 1.81 12.49 -22.29
C GLY A 268 3.34 12.38 -22.43
N LYS A 269 4.08 12.33 -21.32
CA LYS A 269 5.56 12.25 -21.28
C LYS A 269 6.04 10.81 -21.45
N ILE A 270 5.75 10.22 -22.62
CA ILE A 270 5.95 8.77 -22.86
C ILE A 270 7.43 8.38 -22.87
N GLU A 271 8.31 9.22 -23.43
CA GLU A 271 9.75 8.90 -23.52
C GLU A 271 10.44 8.98 -22.14
N GLU A 272 10.06 9.94 -21.31
CA GLU A 272 10.54 10.01 -19.91
C GLU A 272 10.04 8.82 -19.12
N ALA A 273 8.77 8.43 -19.27
CA ALA A 273 8.20 7.24 -18.63
C ALA A 273 8.94 5.95 -19.04
N LYS A 274 9.26 5.78 -20.33
CA LYS A 274 10.10 4.67 -20.82
C LYS A 274 11.49 4.69 -20.16
N SER A 275 12.09 5.87 -20.05
CA SER A 275 13.43 6.00 -19.45
C SER A 275 13.43 5.66 -17.96
N ASN A 276 12.34 5.94 -17.26
CA ASN A 276 12.20 5.62 -15.83
C ASN A 276 11.88 4.15 -15.56
N LEU A 277 11.31 3.43 -16.53
CA LEU A 277 10.97 2.02 -16.37
C LEU A 277 12.19 1.13 -16.03
N LYS A 278 13.41 1.52 -16.45
CA LYS A 278 14.65 0.83 -16.11
C LYS A 278 14.95 0.75 -14.61
N PHE A 279 14.33 1.63 -13.81
CA PHE A 279 14.50 1.64 -12.36
C PHE A 279 13.54 0.69 -11.63
N MET A 280 12.59 0.07 -12.33
CA MET A 280 11.76 -0.98 -11.78
C MET A 280 12.36 -2.36 -12.03
N SER A 281 12.10 -3.27 -11.09
CA SER A 281 12.47 -4.68 -11.31
C SER A 281 11.67 -5.26 -12.48
N SER A 282 12.38 -5.74 -13.52
CA SER A 282 11.80 -6.28 -14.73
C SER A 282 10.98 -7.57 -14.53
N ASN A 283 11.20 -8.25 -13.40
CA ASN A 283 10.48 -9.49 -13.07
C ASN A 283 9.07 -9.24 -12.55
N LEU A 284 8.77 -8.03 -12.07
CA LEU A 284 7.46 -7.67 -11.55
C LEU A 284 6.42 -7.61 -12.67
N SER A 285 5.31 -8.32 -12.49
CA SER A 285 4.18 -8.28 -13.44
C SER A 285 3.64 -6.87 -13.64
N LYS A 286 3.61 -6.07 -12.57
CA LYS A 286 3.26 -4.64 -12.62
C LYS A 286 4.17 -3.82 -13.55
N ALA A 287 5.47 -4.08 -13.56
CA ALA A 287 6.42 -3.44 -14.48
C ALA A 287 6.20 -3.90 -15.93
N LYS A 288 5.85 -5.17 -16.13
CA LYS A 288 5.52 -5.71 -17.46
C LYS A 288 4.25 -5.07 -18.03
N VAL A 289 3.21 -4.89 -17.20
CA VAL A 289 1.98 -4.18 -17.63
C VAL A 289 2.31 -2.74 -18.01
N LEU A 290 3.07 -1.99 -17.19
CA LEU A 290 3.48 -0.62 -17.52
C LEU A 290 4.27 -0.57 -18.83
N LYS A 291 5.18 -1.53 -19.06
CA LYS A 291 5.96 -1.63 -20.29
C LYS A 291 5.06 -1.84 -21.50
N ALA A 292 4.09 -2.75 -21.39
CA ALA A 292 3.11 -2.99 -22.45
C ALA A 292 2.25 -1.73 -22.71
N THR A 293 1.80 -1.06 -21.64
CA THR A 293 1.07 0.22 -21.74
C THR A 293 1.89 1.27 -22.51
N LEU A 294 3.17 1.44 -22.18
CA LEU A 294 4.05 2.38 -22.88
C LEU A 294 4.24 2.02 -24.35
N TYR A 295 4.32 0.74 -24.69
CA TYR A 295 4.36 0.29 -26.07
C TYR A 295 3.03 0.57 -26.81
N ILE A 296 1.88 0.43 -26.15
CA ILE A 296 0.57 0.81 -26.71
C ILE A 296 0.56 2.30 -27.07
N TYR A 297 0.99 3.18 -26.14
CA TYR A 297 1.07 4.63 -26.40
C TYR A 297 2.09 5.01 -27.48
N SER A 298 3.13 4.21 -27.68
CA SER A 298 4.12 4.40 -28.75
C SER A 298 3.74 3.72 -30.06
N ASN A 299 2.54 3.15 -30.16
CA ASN A 299 2.06 2.38 -31.31
C ASN A 299 2.92 1.14 -31.67
N GLU A 300 3.68 0.62 -30.71
CA GLU A 300 4.50 -0.60 -30.85
C GLU A 300 3.68 -1.82 -30.43
N LEU A 301 2.54 -2.05 -31.12
CA LEU A 301 1.48 -2.97 -30.67
C LEU A 301 1.96 -4.44 -30.57
N ASP A 302 2.81 -4.92 -31.50
CA ASP A 302 3.30 -6.30 -31.43
C ASP A 302 4.19 -6.58 -30.21
N LYS A 303 4.96 -5.58 -29.80
CA LYS A 303 5.77 -5.70 -28.56
C LYS A 303 4.90 -5.74 -27.31
N ALA A 304 3.83 -4.94 -27.29
CA ALA A 304 2.88 -4.94 -26.20
C ALA A 304 2.14 -6.29 -26.10
N GLU A 305 1.64 -6.78 -27.23
CA GLU A 305 0.95 -8.06 -27.37
C GLU A 305 1.78 -9.21 -26.81
N SER A 306 3.02 -9.38 -27.26
CA SER A 306 3.93 -10.45 -26.80
C SER A 306 4.19 -10.43 -25.28
N ILE A 307 4.15 -9.27 -24.64
CA ILE A 307 4.31 -9.16 -23.18
C ILE A 307 3.01 -9.57 -22.48
N LEU A 308 1.87 -9.11 -22.99
CA LEU A 308 0.56 -9.31 -22.37
C LEU A 308 0.07 -10.75 -22.50
N GLU A 309 0.32 -11.41 -23.63
CA GLU A 309 0.04 -12.85 -23.83
C GLU A 309 0.74 -13.69 -22.75
N LYS A 310 2.06 -13.52 -22.62
CA LYS A 310 2.85 -14.25 -21.61
C LYS A 310 2.39 -13.94 -20.17
N LEU A 311 1.90 -12.72 -19.94
CA LEU A 311 1.45 -12.32 -18.61
C LEU A 311 0.06 -12.90 -18.30
N SER A 312 -0.85 -12.94 -19.29
CA SER A 312 -2.19 -13.51 -19.13
C SER A 312 -2.16 -15.01 -18.85
N GLU A 313 -1.16 -15.73 -19.37
CA GLU A 313 -0.98 -17.16 -19.14
C GLU A 313 -0.37 -17.48 -17.76
N LYS A 314 0.64 -16.67 -17.35
CA LYS A 314 1.53 -17.02 -16.24
C LYS A 314 1.16 -16.38 -14.90
N ASP A 315 0.34 -15.33 -14.91
CA ASP A 315 0.02 -14.56 -13.72
C ASP A 315 -1.50 -14.34 -13.61
N GLU A 316 -2.12 -15.14 -12.74
CA GLU A 316 -3.58 -15.11 -12.53
C GLU A 316 -4.06 -13.72 -12.09
N LYS A 317 -3.29 -13.04 -11.24
CA LYS A 317 -3.61 -11.71 -10.74
C LYS A 317 -3.68 -10.65 -11.84
N TYR A 318 -2.85 -10.79 -12.90
CA TYR A 318 -2.78 -9.84 -13.99
C TYR A 318 -3.46 -10.36 -15.28
N ARG A 319 -4.06 -11.55 -15.24
CA ARG A 319 -4.74 -12.18 -16.39
C ARG A 319 -5.81 -11.27 -16.97
N ILE A 320 -6.76 -10.82 -16.15
CA ILE A 320 -7.88 -10.00 -16.61
C ILE A 320 -7.41 -8.71 -17.25
N VAL A 321 -6.51 -7.99 -16.57
CA VAL A 321 -5.94 -6.74 -17.09
C VAL A 321 -5.22 -6.96 -18.41
N SER A 322 -4.43 -8.03 -18.52
CA SER A 322 -3.71 -8.37 -19.76
C SER A 322 -4.66 -8.69 -20.92
N LEU A 323 -5.72 -9.45 -20.65
CA LEU A 323 -6.73 -9.77 -21.66
C LEU A 323 -7.46 -8.54 -22.18
N ILE A 324 -7.82 -7.60 -21.29
CA ILE A 324 -8.47 -6.34 -21.69
C ILE A 324 -7.54 -5.50 -22.59
N TYR A 325 -6.25 -5.41 -22.24
CA TYR A 325 -5.27 -4.73 -23.10
C TYR A 325 -5.08 -5.43 -24.45
N LEU A 326 -5.05 -6.77 -24.47
CA LEU A 326 -4.97 -7.54 -25.74
C LEU A 326 -6.18 -7.25 -26.62
N ALA A 327 -7.38 -7.28 -26.10
CA ALA A 327 -8.57 -6.90 -26.84
C ALA A 327 -8.51 -5.46 -27.39
N SER A 328 -7.96 -4.52 -26.61
CA SER A 328 -7.75 -3.14 -27.08
C SER A 328 -6.74 -3.07 -28.23
N ILE A 329 -5.68 -3.89 -28.18
CA ILE A 329 -4.70 -4.03 -29.28
C ILE A 329 -5.35 -4.61 -30.53
N ASP A 330 -6.17 -5.65 -30.37
CA ASP A 330 -6.88 -6.28 -31.49
C ASP A 330 -7.84 -5.31 -32.16
N ILE A 331 -8.58 -4.49 -31.42
CA ILE A 331 -9.41 -3.42 -31.98
C ILE A 331 -8.56 -2.44 -32.81
N ARG A 332 -7.41 -2.02 -32.32
CA ARG A 332 -6.49 -1.12 -33.04
C ARG A 332 -5.88 -1.76 -34.30
N LYS A 333 -5.72 -3.08 -34.30
CA LYS A 333 -5.25 -3.86 -35.45
C LYS A 333 -6.37 -4.24 -36.46
N GLY A 334 -7.62 -3.89 -36.13
CA GLY A 334 -8.79 -4.27 -36.96
C GLY A 334 -9.24 -5.72 -36.77
N LYS A 335 -8.72 -6.45 -35.80
CA LYS A 335 -9.08 -7.84 -35.49
C LYS A 335 -10.31 -7.88 -34.55
N TYR A 336 -11.43 -7.35 -35.02
CA TYR A 336 -12.61 -7.13 -34.18
C TYR A 336 -13.23 -8.41 -33.61
N SER A 337 -13.20 -9.51 -34.40
CA SER A 337 -13.71 -10.81 -33.95
C SER A 337 -12.90 -11.37 -32.77
N ASP A 338 -11.57 -11.26 -32.85
CA ASP A 338 -10.68 -11.73 -31.79
C ASP A 338 -10.87 -10.90 -30.54
N ALA A 339 -10.97 -9.57 -30.67
CA ALA A 339 -11.28 -8.67 -29.56
C ALA A 339 -12.61 -9.02 -28.89
N LEU A 340 -13.67 -9.34 -29.65
CA LEU A 340 -14.97 -9.76 -29.11
C LEU A 340 -14.88 -11.08 -28.36
N ASN A 341 -14.10 -12.03 -28.86
CA ASN A 341 -13.88 -13.31 -28.17
C ASN A 341 -13.23 -13.10 -26.81
N ILE A 342 -12.17 -12.28 -26.77
CA ILE A 342 -11.46 -11.96 -25.51
C ILE A 342 -12.39 -11.21 -24.56
N LEU A 343 -13.04 -10.13 -24.99
CA LEU A 343 -13.93 -9.33 -24.13
C LEU A 343 -15.14 -10.14 -23.66
N GLY A 344 -15.70 -10.99 -24.52
CA GLY A 344 -16.76 -11.91 -24.15
C GLY A 344 -16.32 -12.90 -23.09
N PHE A 345 -15.15 -13.49 -23.23
CA PHE A 345 -14.57 -14.38 -22.22
C PHE A 345 -14.39 -13.68 -20.87
N VAL A 346 -13.82 -12.46 -20.86
CA VAL A 346 -13.64 -11.69 -19.63
C VAL A 346 -14.99 -11.32 -19.01
N PHE A 347 -15.95 -10.89 -19.82
CA PHE A 347 -17.28 -10.53 -19.34
C PHE A 347 -18.00 -11.72 -18.70
N PHE A 348 -18.00 -12.89 -19.35
CA PHE A 348 -18.68 -14.07 -18.86
C PHE A 348 -18.08 -14.62 -17.56
N ASN A 349 -16.75 -14.66 -17.48
CA ASN A 349 -16.08 -15.33 -16.38
C ASN A 349 -15.76 -14.39 -15.22
N TYR A 350 -15.57 -13.08 -15.46
CA TYR A 350 -14.97 -12.17 -14.44
C TYR A 350 -15.77 -10.87 -14.21
N LYS A 351 -16.97 -10.70 -14.78
CA LYS A 351 -17.73 -9.44 -14.64
C LYS A 351 -17.96 -8.98 -13.21
N ASN A 352 -18.08 -9.92 -12.26
CA ASN A 352 -18.29 -9.64 -10.84
C ASN A 352 -17.01 -9.19 -10.10
N GLU A 353 -15.85 -9.38 -10.73
CA GLU A 353 -14.54 -8.97 -10.21
C GLU A 353 -14.11 -7.59 -10.75
N LEU A 354 -14.82 -7.09 -11.78
CA LEU A 354 -14.52 -5.82 -12.41
C LEU A 354 -15.21 -4.67 -11.66
N ASP A 355 -14.50 -3.56 -11.52
CA ASP A 355 -15.12 -2.33 -11.08
C ASP A 355 -16.12 -1.80 -12.14
N LYS A 356 -17.07 -0.98 -11.67
CA LYS A 356 -18.13 -0.45 -12.53
C LYS A 356 -17.61 0.34 -13.74
N TYR A 357 -16.51 1.06 -13.57
CA TYR A 357 -15.91 1.88 -14.62
C TYR A 357 -15.28 1.01 -15.70
N THR A 358 -14.46 0.04 -15.33
CA THR A 358 -13.85 -0.93 -16.26
C THR A 358 -14.93 -1.71 -17.00
N LEU A 359 -15.98 -2.14 -16.32
CA LEU A 359 -17.11 -2.86 -16.93
C LEU A 359 -17.83 -1.99 -17.96
N THR A 360 -18.11 -0.71 -17.66
CA THR A 360 -18.76 0.22 -18.58
C THR A 360 -17.90 0.41 -19.83
N ASN A 361 -16.62 0.67 -19.67
CA ASN A 361 -15.70 0.87 -20.80
C ASN A 361 -15.52 -0.42 -21.63
N MET A 362 -15.46 -1.59 -21.01
CA MET A 362 -15.47 -2.87 -21.71
C MET A 362 -16.73 -3.05 -22.57
N THR A 363 -17.90 -2.72 -22.01
CA THR A 363 -19.18 -2.78 -22.75
C THR A 363 -19.13 -1.88 -23.97
N LEU A 364 -18.52 -0.69 -23.84
CA LEU A 364 -18.31 0.22 -24.95
C LEU A 364 -17.42 -0.41 -26.04
N LEU A 365 -16.28 -1.01 -25.70
CA LEU A 365 -15.41 -1.68 -26.67
C LEU A 365 -16.10 -2.88 -27.35
N ILE A 366 -16.89 -3.65 -26.61
CA ILE A 366 -17.71 -4.73 -27.19
C ILE A 366 -18.64 -4.16 -28.26
N THR A 367 -19.29 -3.04 -27.96
CA THR A 367 -20.20 -2.38 -28.89
C THR A 367 -19.47 -1.89 -30.15
N ILE A 368 -18.30 -1.26 -29.96
CA ILE A 368 -17.45 -0.81 -31.06
C ILE A 368 -17.05 -1.97 -31.98
N ALA A 369 -16.51 -3.06 -31.41
CA ALA A 369 -16.07 -4.21 -32.17
C ALA A 369 -17.23 -4.88 -32.95
N LYS A 370 -18.41 -5.02 -32.31
CA LYS A 370 -19.62 -5.54 -32.97
C LYS A 370 -20.04 -4.70 -34.17
N ASN A 371 -19.98 -3.39 -34.04
CA ASN A 371 -20.39 -2.50 -35.11
C ASN A 371 -19.41 -2.51 -36.28
N LYS A 372 -18.10 -2.57 -36.00
CA LYS A 372 -17.08 -2.70 -37.08
C LYS A 372 -17.27 -3.99 -37.86
N ILE A 373 -17.56 -5.12 -37.19
CA ILE A 373 -17.92 -6.37 -37.88
C ILE A 373 -19.19 -6.21 -38.70
N GLY A 374 -20.22 -5.55 -38.15
CA GLY A 374 -21.46 -5.26 -38.87
C GLY A 374 -21.24 -4.44 -40.13
N LEU A 375 -20.34 -3.46 -40.12
CA LEU A 375 -19.97 -2.66 -41.29
C LEU A 375 -19.22 -3.50 -42.35
N GLU A 376 -18.34 -4.40 -41.92
CA GLU A 376 -17.64 -5.31 -42.83
C GLU A 376 -18.61 -6.32 -43.48
N THR A 377 -19.60 -6.81 -42.71
CA THR A 377 -20.62 -7.75 -43.19
C THR A 377 -21.75 -7.08 -43.96
N GLN A 378 -22.04 -5.81 -43.71
CA GLN A 378 -23.05 -5.03 -44.46
C GLN A 378 -22.64 -4.70 -45.90
N LYS A 379 -21.38 -4.80 -46.25
CA LYS A 379 -21.02 -4.96 -47.66
C LYS A 379 -21.60 -6.24 -48.25
N ALA A 380 -22.18 -7.14 -47.40
CA ALA A 380 -22.69 -8.45 -47.82
C ALA A 380 -24.15 -8.75 -47.43
N SER A 381 -24.85 -8.05 -46.53
CA SER A 381 -26.32 -8.20 -46.34
C SER A 381 -26.92 -7.26 -45.27
N TYR A 382 -28.12 -6.74 -45.54
CA TYR A 382 -28.99 -5.95 -44.66
C TYR A 382 -29.40 -6.76 -43.43
N MET A 383 -29.01 -6.32 -42.19
CA MET A 383 -29.82 -6.53 -41.00
C MET A 383 -29.54 -5.50 -39.90
N SER A 384 -30.61 -5.00 -39.30
CA SER A 384 -30.72 -3.95 -38.29
C SER A 384 -29.88 -4.15 -37.04
N GLY A 385 -29.01 -3.21 -36.77
CA GLY A 385 -28.34 -3.06 -35.46
C GLY A 385 -27.53 -1.78 -35.46
N GLN A 386 -27.71 -0.94 -34.47
CA GLN A 386 -27.02 0.35 -34.38
C GLN A 386 -25.51 0.18 -34.49
N ILE A 387 -24.97 0.69 -35.55
CA ILE A 387 -23.57 0.65 -35.92
C ILE A 387 -22.85 1.79 -35.25
N ILE A 388 -21.81 1.53 -34.46
CA ILE A 388 -20.90 2.58 -33.99
C ILE A 388 -19.66 2.54 -34.86
N ASP A 389 -19.59 3.43 -35.82
CA ASP A 389 -18.37 3.79 -36.54
C ASP A 389 -17.59 4.82 -35.70
N TYR A 390 -16.28 4.93 -35.88
CA TYR A 390 -15.48 6.04 -35.36
C TYR A 390 -15.54 7.28 -36.24
N SER A 391 -16.32 7.26 -37.28
CA SER A 391 -16.60 8.45 -38.08
C SER A 391 -17.32 9.48 -37.19
N ALA A 392 -17.14 10.74 -37.53
CA ALA A 392 -17.87 11.83 -36.88
C ALA A 392 -19.37 11.55 -36.86
N ASP A 393 -19.91 11.03 -37.94
CA ASP A 393 -21.35 10.79 -38.11
C ASP A 393 -21.91 9.81 -37.09
N THR A 394 -21.29 8.66 -36.89
CA THR A 394 -21.80 7.66 -35.91
C THR A 394 -21.57 8.04 -34.46
N THR A 395 -20.49 8.74 -34.16
CA THR A 395 -20.30 9.32 -32.81
C THR A 395 -21.36 10.39 -32.53
N LEU A 396 -21.62 11.23 -33.52
CA LEU A 396 -22.64 12.29 -33.45
C LEU A 396 -24.07 11.72 -33.36
N GLU A 397 -24.42 10.69 -34.15
CA GLU A 397 -25.72 10.03 -34.03
C GLU A 397 -25.97 9.48 -32.63
N ARG A 398 -24.96 8.87 -32.01
CA ARG A 398 -25.06 8.35 -30.66
C ARG A 398 -25.16 9.43 -29.61
N VAL A 399 -24.36 10.50 -29.73
CA VAL A 399 -24.42 11.65 -28.84
C VAL A 399 -25.74 12.37 -28.97
N ASN A 400 -26.24 12.53 -30.19
CA ASN A 400 -27.58 13.09 -30.47
C ASN A 400 -28.67 12.25 -29.82
N ALA A 401 -28.68 10.94 -29.97
CA ALA A 401 -29.66 10.03 -29.37
C ALA A 401 -29.65 10.05 -27.83
N SER A 402 -28.55 10.50 -27.24
CA SER A 402 -28.37 10.58 -25.78
C SER A 402 -28.35 12.01 -25.26
N SER A 403 -28.59 13.02 -26.10
CA SER A 403 -28.39 14.43 -25.76
C SER A 403 -29.23 14.88 -24.56
N GLU A 404 -30.47 14.43 -24.46
CA GLU A 404 -31.35 14.74 -23.30
C GLU A 404 -30.78 14.12 -22.01
N LYS A 405 -30.15 12.96 -22.07
CA LYS A 405 -29.58 12.27 -20.93
C LYS A 405 -28.30 12.95 -20.43
N TYR A 406 -27.54 13.60 -21.30
CA TYR A 406 -26.22 14.17 -20.99
C TYR A 406 -26.26 15.68 -20.72
N ASN A 407 -27.42 16.30 -20.60
CA ASN A 407 -27.61 17.72 -20.25
C ASN A 407 -26.83 18.69 -21.16
N PHE A 408 -26.74 18.42 -22.46
CA PHE A 408 -26.20 19.39 -23.41
C PHE A 408 -26.97 20.71 -23.40
N PHE A 409 -26.28 21.80 -23.71
CA PHE A 409 -26.90 23.09 -23.87
C PHE A 409 -27.86 23.05 -25.09
N HIS A 410 -29.09 23.53 -24.91
CA HIS A 410 -30.07 23.53 -26.01
C HIS A 410 -29.58 24.38 -27.18
N GLY A 411 -29.47 23.77 -28.37
CA GLY A 411 -28.98 24.45 -29.56
C GLY A 411 -27.44 24.35 -29.75
N LEU A 412 -26.72 23.57 -28.93
CA LEU A 412 -25.32 23.28 -29.19
C LEU A 412 -25.19 22.46 -30.49
N ASP A 413 -24.40 22.97 -31.43
CA ASP A 413 -24.06 22.23 -32.63
C ASP A 413 -23.06 21.10 -32.26
N LEU A 414 -23.58 19.87 -32.21
CA LEU A 414 -22.80 18.72 -31.79
C LEU A 414 -21.77 18.32 -32.83
N GLU A 415 -22.01 18.57 -34.12
CA GLU A 415 -21.03 18.27 -35.18
C GLU A 415 -19.83 19.24 -35.10
N ALA A 416 -20.10 20.54 -35.04
CA ALA A 416 -19.05 21.53 -34.82
C ALA A 416 -18.31 21.30 -33.50
N THR A 417 -19.01 20.85 -32.45
CA THR A 417 -18.43 20.50 -31.15
C THR A 417 -17.49 19.32 -31.28
N PHE A 418 -17.88 18.26 -32.00
CA PHE A 418 -17.03 17.08 -32.23
C PHE A 418 -15.68 17.45 -32.87
N TYR A 419 -15.73 18.19 -33.98
CA TYR A 419 -14.50 18.59 -34.67
C TYR A 419 -13.61 19.51 -33.83
N LYS A 420 -14.22 20.42 -33.08
CA LYS A 420 -13.47 21.28 -32.14
C LYS A 420 -12.83 20.49 -31.01
N LEU A 421 -13.53 19.49 -30.44
CA LEU A 421 -12.96 18.62 -29.42
C LEU A 421 -11.83 17.76 -29.97
N GLN A 422 -11.97 17.26 -31.19
CA GLN A 422 -10.92 16.49 -31.86
C GLN A 422 -9.63 17.33 -32.04
N GLU A 423 -9.76 18.58 -32.46
CA GLU A 423 -8.65 19.53 -32.59
C GLU A 423 -8.01 19.83 -31.22
N LEU A 424 -8.83 20.13 -30.20
CA LEU A 424 -8.35 20.44 -28.84
C LEU A 424 -7.57 19.29 -28.21
N ILE A 425 -8.11 18.06 -28.24
CA ILE A 425 -7.41 16.91 -27.64
C ILE A 425 -6.15 16.52 -28.44
N ALA A 426 -6.09 16.86 -29.73
CA ALA A 426 -4.89 16.61 -30.51
C ALA A 426 -3.76 17.57 -30.18
N ASN A 427 -4.05 18.86 -30.02
CA ASN A 427 -3.08 19.94 -29.95
C ASN A 427 -2.88 20.55 -28.56
N GLU A 428 -3.99 20.75 -27.81
CA GLU A 428 -3.95 21.52 -26.57
C GLU A 428 -4.06 20.63 -25.32
N TYR A 429 -4.61 19.42 -25.43
CA TYR A 429 -4.83 18.49 -24.32
C TYR A 429 -4.05 17.20 -24.52
N PRO A 430 -2.71 17.20 -24.46
CA PRO A 430 -1.93 15.96 -24.52
C PRO A 430 -2.13 15.11 -23.26
N LYS A 431 -2.64 15.73 -22.19
CA LYS A 431 -2.79 15.16 -20.85
C LYS A 431 -4.05 14.31 -20.77
N ILE A 432 -3.89 13.04 -20.47
CA ILE A 432 -4.97 12.10 -20.20
C ILE A 432 -5.47 12.31 -18.77
N CYS A 433 -6.75 12.68 -18.59
CA CYS A 433 -7.32 12.93 -17.28
C CYS A 433 -7.72 11.66 -16.54
N ALA A 434 -8.23 10.66 -17.27
CA ALA A 434 -8.48 9.33 -16.75
C ALA A 434 -8.08 8.30 -17.80
N CYS A 435 -7.65 7.12 -17.35
CA CYS A 435 -7.27 6.04 -18.23
C CYS A 435 -7.70 4.74 -17.57
N SER A 436 -8.50 4.01 -18.27
CA SER A 436 -8.76 2.62 -17.92
C SER A 436 -7.85 1.70 -18.75
N ASN A 437 -7.98 0.41 -18.52
CA ASN A 437 -7.36 -0.58 -19.41
C ASN A 437 -8.02 -0.62 -20.80
N VAL A 438 -9.01 0.22 -21.03
CA VAL A 438 -9.90 0.16 -22.18
C VAL A 438 -9.93 1.48 -22.96
N CYS A 439 -10.04 2.62 -22.26
CA CYS A 439 -10.23 3.94 -22.86
C CYS A 439 -9.37 4.99 -22.15
N ASP A 440 -8.97 6.01 -22.90
CA ASP A 440 -8.44 7.26 -22.37
C ASP A 440 -9.55 8.28 -22.25
N THR A 441 -9.49 9.16 -21.24
CA THR A 441 -10.49 10.19 -21.01
C THR A 441 -9.80 11.53 -20.83
N TYR A 442 -10.32 12.54 -21.51
CA TYR A 442 -9.85 13.92 -21.45
C TYR A 442 -10.95 14.79 -20.84
N LEU A 443 -10.58 15.74 -20.00
CA LEU A 443 -11.46 16.79 -19.51
C LEU A 443 -11.07 18.08 -20.22
N VAL A 444 -11.92 18.53 -21.12
CA VAL A 444 -11.68 19.67 -21.99
C VAL A 444 -12.46 20.86 -21.50
N ASP A 445 -11.82 22.02 -21.39
CA ASP A 445 -12.52 23.28 -21.14
C ASP A 445 -13.33 23.64 -22.38
N PHE A 446 -14.65 23.69 -22.22
CA PHE A 446 -15.58 23.93 -23.29
C PHE A 446 -16.72 24.82 -22.79
N PRO A 447 -16.62 26.15 -22.98
CA PRO A 447 -17.60 27.10 -22.47
C PRO A 447 -19.02 26.77 -22.93
N SER A 448 -19.96 26.78 -22.01
CA SER A 448 -21.37 26.52 -22.27
C SER A 448 -21.62 25.13 -22.88
N ALA A 449 -20.94 24.11 -22.40
CA ALA A 449 -21.11 22.73 -22.85
C ALA A 449 -22.48 22.13 -22.53
N GLY A 450 -23.07 22.53 -21.40
CA GLY A 450 -24.37 22.01 -20.97
C GLY A 450 -24.94 22.73 -19.75
N ILE A 451 -26.07 22.25 -19.24
CA ILE A 451 -26.74 22.77 -18.04
C ILE A 451 -27.11 21.61 -17.11
N LEU A 452 -26.80 21.73 -15.83
CA LEU A 452 -27.22 20.79 -14.79
C LEU A 452 -27.71 21.57 -13.56
N ASN A 453 -29.00 21.38 -13.19
CA ASN A 453 -29.62 22.08 -12.05
C ASN A 453 -29.39 23.61 -12.12
N ASP A 454 -29.72 24.21 -13.26
CA ASP A 454 -29.58 25.64 -13.56
C ASP A 454 -28.15 26.20 -13.51
N LYS A 455 -27.15 25.34 -13.46
CA LYS A 455 -25.73 25.71 -13.54
C LYS A 455 -25.17 25.38 -14.91
N ILE A 456 -24.50 26.35 -15.51
CA ILE A 456 -23.76 26.13 -16.79
C ILE A 456 -22.60 25.21 -16.53
N LEU A 457 -22.42 24.23 -17.41
CA LEU A 457 -21.29 23.31 -17.42
C LEU A 457 -20.29 23.83 -18.46
N ASP A 458 -19.06 24.08 -18.01
CA ASP A 458 -17.98 24.64 -18.83
C ASP A 458 -16.88 23.59 -19.15
N LYS A 459 -17.19 22.32 -18.95
CA LYS A 459 -16.26 21.23 -19.25
C LYS A 459 -16.94 20.13 -20.02
N MET A 460 -16.18 19.54 -20.95
CA MET A 460 -16.59 18.38 -21.73
C MET A 460 -15.69 17.19 -21.39
N GLN A 461 -16.29 16.08 -21.00
CA GLN A 461 -15.57 14.82 -20.90
C GLN A 461 -15.53 14.17 -22.27
N VAL A 462 -14.33 13.88 -22.79
CA VAL A 462 -14.10 13.25 -24.07
C VAL A 462 -13.44 11.89 -23.84
N VAL A 463 -14.03 10.84 -24.38
CA VAL A 463 -13.55 9.46 -24.25
C VAL A 463 -12.99 9.00 -25.60
N THR A 464 -11.77 8.45 -25.58
CA THR A 464 -11.09 7.91 -26.78
C THR A 464 -10.67 6.47 -26.57
N ILE A 465 -10.29 5.79 -27.63
CA ILE A 465 -9.65 4.47 -27.53
C ILE A 465 -8.26 4.66 -26.91
N ILE A 466 -7.88 3.72 -26.03
CA ILE A 466 -6.60 3.76 -25.35
C ILE A 466 -5.41 3.95 -26.30
N GLY A 467 -4.59 4.94 -26.02
CA GLY A 467 -3.42 5.30 -26.84
C GLY A 467 -3.74 5.89 -28.20
N THR A 468 -4.98 6.38 -28.44
CA THR A 468 -5.37 7.11 -29.64
C THR A 468 -6.01 8.45 -29.29
N LYS A 469 -6.35 9.23 -30.34
CA LYS A 469 -7.18 10.45 -30.24
C LYS A 469 -8.55 10.26 -30.86
N ASP A 470 -8.91 9.02 -31.20
CA ASP A 470 -10.20 8.72 -31.83
C ASP A 470 -11.33 8.83 -30.81
N ILE A 471 -12.16 9.84 -30.96
CA ILE A 471 -13.28 10.13 -30.05
C ILE A 471 -14.35 9.09 -30.24
N ILE A 472 -14.71 8.41 -29.16
CA ILE A 472 -15.80 7.43 -29.12
C ILE A 472 -17.03 7.93 -28.36
N SER A 473 -16.87 8.93 -27.52
CA SER A 473 -17.96 9.61 -26.82
C SER A 473 -17.51 10.95 -26.27
N PHE A 474 -18.47 11.87 -26.12
CA PHE A 474 -18.26 13.11 -25.37
C PHE A 474 -19.57 13.57 -24.73
N TYR A 475 -19.49 14.24 -23.59
CA TYR A 475 -20.64 14.78 -22.88
C TYR A 475 -20.25 15.86 -21.86
N PRO A 476 -21.13 16.82 -21.59
CA PRO A 476 -20.84 17.88 -20.60
C PRO A 476 -20.80 17.32 -19.19
N VAL A 477 -19.87 17.82 -18.37
CA VAL A 477 -19.70 17.39 -16.97
C VAL A 477 -19.43 18.60 -16.08
N SER A 478 -19.86 18.51 -14.81
CA SER A 478 -19.36 19.42 -13.79
C SER A 478 -18.02 18.91 -13.24
N GLU A 479 -17.14 19.82 -12.86
CA GLU A 479 -15.87 19.44 -12.23
C GLU A 479 -16.05 18.56 -10.98
N LEU A 480 -17.13 18.80 -10.22
CA LEU A 480 -17.51 18.02 -9.04
C LEU A 480 -17.99 16.60 -9.39
N SER A 481 -18.80 16.46 -10.45
CA SER A 481 -19.27 15.12 -10.89
C SER A 481 -18.15 14.31 -11.51
N TYR A 482 -17.25 14.98 -12.22
CA TYR A 482 -16.04 14.38 -12.77
C TYR A 482 -15.13 13.84 -11.64
N LYS A 483 -14.81 14.66 -10.64
CA LYS A 483 -14.00 14.22 -9.49
C LYS A 483 -14.64 13.04 -8.75
N LYS A 484 -15.96 13.06 -8.51
CA LYS A 484 -16.68 11.97 -7.84
C LYS A 484 -16.70 10.65 -8.63
N SER A 485 -16.71 10.69 -9.96
CA SER A 485 -16.70 9.48 -10.78
C SER A 485 -15.35 8.73 -10.70
N PHE A 486 -14.28 9.43 -10.36
CA PHE A 486 -12.92 8.86 -10.24
C PHE A 486 -12.47 8.60 -8.79
N ASP A 487 -13.13 9.16 -7.78
CA ASP A 487 -12.96 8.77 -6.37
C ASP A 487 -13.32 7.30 -6.13
N ASN A 488 -14.11 6.70 -7.03
CA ASN A 488 -14.42 5.27 -7.07
C ASN A 488 -13.44 4.44 -7.95
N GLU A 489 -12.41 5.02 -8.57
CA GLU A 489 -11.26 4.26 -9.07
C GLU A 489 -10.49 3.68 -7.86
N SER A 490 -11.23 2.90 -7.09
CA SER A 490 -10.72 2.13 -5.99
C SER A 490 -9.80 1.07 -6.57
N THR A 491 -8.70 0.92 -5.88
CA THR A 491 -7.96 -0.31 -5.75
C THR A 491 -7.44 -0.90 -7.05
N GLU A 492 -6.14 -0.93 -7.13
CA GLU A 492 -5.43 -1.85 -8.01
C GLU A 492 -6.14 -3.21 -8.03
N PRO A 493 -6.26 -3.89 -9.18
CA PRO A 493 -6.93 -5.20 -9.29
C PRO A 493 -6.46 -6.24 -8.25
N ALA A 494 -5.36 -5.94 -7.59
CA ALA A 494 -4.71 -6.78 -6.59
C ALA A 494 -5.43 -6.92 -5.26
N ASP A 495 -6.22 -5.94 -4.84
CA ASP A 495 -6.82 -5.96 -3.51
C ASP A 495 -8.17 -6.68 -3.46
N ASN A 496 -8.87 -6.82 -4.58
CA ASN A 496 -10.14 -7.53 -4.66
C ASN A 496 -10.01 -9.06 -4.70
N VAL A 497 -8.93 -9.61 -5.27
CA VAL A 497 -8.69 -11.07 -5.32
C VAL A 497 -8.44 -11.66 -3.94
N LYS A 498 -7.86 -10.90 -3.00
CA LYS A 498 -7.64 -11.39 -1.63
C LYS A 498 -8.91 -11.56 -0.78
N LYS A 499 -10.01 -10.89 -1.11
CA LYS A 499 -11.28 -11.05 -0.36
C LYS A 499 -12.00 -12.37 -0.66
N LEU A 500 -11.79 -12.95 -1.82
CA LEU A 500 -12.46 -14.21 -2.23
C LEU A 500 -11.75 -15.49 -1.73
N THR A 501 -10.44 -15.43 -1.48
CA THR A 501 -9.68 -16.58 -0.98
C THR A 501 -9.77 -16.77 0.55
N GLN A 502 -10.37 -15.82 1.30
CA GLN A 502 -10.54 -15.94 2.75
C GLN A 502 -11.92 -16.48 3.18
N THR A 503 -12.89 -16.59 2.30
CA THR A 503 -14.13 -17.32 2.55
C THR A 503 -14.00 -18.73 2.02
N GLY A 504 -13.18 -19.53 2.68
CA GLY A 504 -13.09 -20.96 2.46
C GLY A 504 -14.43 -21.63 2.75
N LYS A 505 -15.25 -21.79 1.71
CA LYS A 505 -16.29 -22.81 1.56
C LYS A 505 -16.56 -22.97 0.06
N ILE A 506 -15.86 -23.84 -0.57
CA ILE A 506 -16.33 -25.04 -1.29
C ILE A 506 -15.07 -25.84 -1.60
#